data_3775442e4fb6053846ac398d4f1eb62b
#
_entry.id   3775442e4fb6053846ac398d4f1eb62b
#
_cell.length_a   1.000
_cell.length_b   1.000
_cell.length_c   1.000
_cell.angle_alpha   90.00
_cell.angle_beta   90.00
_cell.angle_gamma   90.00
#
_symmetry.space_group_name_H-M   'P 1'
#
loop_
_entity.id
_entity.type
_entity.pdbx_description
1 polymer ?
#
loop_
_entity_poly.entity_id
_entity_poly.type
_entity_poly.pdbx_seq_one_letter_code
_entity_poly.pdbx_strand_id
1 'polypeptide(L)'
;MFWIRTDQLDPEQRQAVENIPVASSFLLTGPAGSGKTNILLLRAKYLTLKLQSNFKIIVFTKSLRTFVQAGCNHYDIDPASAVTQMGFFRGILQEYGVPVDDSEESFEASRALFAGKVMSLIDAGRISDAYCETLLVDEAQDYTDTELLVFRRLCKRLVLAADSRQSIYKATHTPGLPEKLVGAVVALRYHYRSGLSLCKVADAILSDAATYPRLQGECHYPEGERPSNVIPVPCDTFEGQIAKIVENLREHLQLYPGERIGVLFPKNEQVEAFSNFLLRSGLDDPNSLIWIDTLHGAKGWEFRAVHLGGCEVLYRMGAVQKRLIYTGVLRGKTSAHLYYSGHLPGYLEAALGVLKPPQADPAFDELFKKR
;
A
#
# COMPACT_ATOMS: atom_id res chain seq x y z
N MET A 1 15.42 -4.24 6.79
CA MET A 1 15.20 -5.56 6.17
C MET A 1 13.71 -5.67 5.87
N PHE A 2 13.30 -6.00 4.64
CA PHE A 2 11.89 -6.06 4.25
C PHE A 2 11.23 -7.40 4.59
N TRP A 3 12.02 -8.46 4.64
CA TRP A 3 11.52 -9.82 4.76
C TRP A 3 11.63 -10.29 6.20
N ILE A 4 10.54 -10.83 6.73
CA ILE A 4 10.41 -11.26 8.13
C ILE A 4 10.80 -12.73 8.24
N ARG A 5 11.65 -13.08 9.20
CA ARG A 5 11.95 -14.48 9.52
C ARG A 5 10.83 -15.07 10.37
N THR A 6 10.67 -16.39 10.30
CA THR A 6 9.61 -17.09 11.05
C THR A 6 9.73 -16.95 12.57
N ASP A 7 10.95 -16.75 13.09
CA ASP A 7 11.19 -16.49 14.51
C ASP A 7 10.81 -15.08 14.97
N GLN A 8 10.57 -14.16 14.03
CA GLN A 8 10.16 -12.77 14.28
C GLN A 8 8.65 -12.55 14.20
N LEU A 9 7.89 -13.60 13.85
CA LEU A 9 6.43 -13.52 13.74
C LEU A 9 5.79 -13.36 15.12
N ASP A 10 4.87 -12.40 15.24
CA ASP A 10 3.98 -12.32 16.39
C ASP A 10 2.96 -13.50 16.42
N PRO A 11 2.21 -13.68 17.51
CA PRO A 11 1.25 -14.81 17.62
C PRO A 11 0.17 -14.80 16.53
N GLU A 12 -0.36 -13.62 16.14
CA GLU A 12 -1.40 -13.49 15.11
C GLU A 12 -0.83 -13.80 13.72
N GLN A 13 0.35 -13.30 13.42
CA GLN A 13 1.07 -13.59 12.19
C GLN A 13 1.41 -15.08 12.07
N ARG A 14 1.89 -15.69 13.16
CA ARG A 14 2.20 -17.12 13.21
C ARG A 14 0.94 -17.95 13.03
N GLN A 15 -0.18 -17.56 13.62
CA GLN A 15 -1.46 -18.20 13.41
C GLN A 15 -1.84 -18.22 11.93
N ALA A 16 -1.70 -17.11 11.22
CA ALA A 16 -2.02 -17.00 9.81
C ALA A 16 -1.13 -17.88 8.91
N VAL A 17 0.15 -18.04 9.28
CA VAL A 17 1.11 -18.83 8.48
C VAL A 17 0.97 -20.33 8.76
N GLU A 18 0.99 -20.73 10.03
CA GLU A 18 1.23 -22.11 10.45
C GLU A 18 -0.04 -22.83 10.95
N ASN A 19 -0.91 -22.13 11.70
CA ASN A 19 -1.99 -22.75 12.45
C ASN A 19 -3.28 -22.89 11.64
N ILE A 20 -3.49 -22.08 10.61
CA ILE A 20 -4.65 -22.24 9.73
C ILE A 20 -4.40 -23.49 8.85
N PRO A 21 -5.34 -24.45 8.82
CA PRO A 21 -5.21 -25.62 7.98
C PRO A 21 -4.90 -25.26 6.52
N VAL A 22 -4.06 -26.06 5.87
CA VAL A 22 -3.67 -25.82 4.47
C VAL A 22 -4.87 -25.80 3.53
N ALA A 23 -5.92 -26.56 3.84
CA ALA A 23 -7.15 -26.63 3.05
C ALA A 23 -8.10 -25.45 3.23
N SER A 24 -7.81 -24.52 4.16
CA SER A 24 -8.72 -23.42 4.48
C SER A 24 -8.51 -22.21 3.58
N SER A 25 -9.63 -21.57 3.21
CA SER A 25 -9.67 -20.20 2.68
C SER A 25 -9.82 -19.22 3.83
N PHE A 26 -9.16 -18.08 3.78
CA PHE A 26 -9.28 -17.03 4.81
C PHE A 26 -8.96 -15.64 4.30
N LEU A 27 -9.47 -14.64 4.99
CA LEU A 27 -9.15 -13.23 4.79
C LEU A 27 -8.20 -12.77 5.90
N LEU A 28 -7.04 -12.24 5.50
CA LEU A 28 -6.09 -11.58 6.37
C LEU A 28 -6.34 -10.08 6.34
N THR A 29 -6.81 -9.51 7.43
CA THR A 29 -7.01 -8.07 7.58
C THR A 29 -5.94 -7.46 8.47
N GLY A 30 -5.66 -6.19 8.30
CA GLY A 30 -4.72 -5.49 9.17
C GLY A 30 -4.28 -4.15 8.59
N PRO A 31 -3.72 -3.28 9.44
CA PRO A 31 -3.28 -1.95 9.03
C PRO A 31 -2.09 -1.98 8.07
N ALA A 32 -1.77 -0.81 7.51
CA ALA A 32 -0.50 -0.62 6.80
C ALA A 32 0.68 -1.03 7.70
N GLY A 33 1.60 -1.83 7.15
CA GLY A 33 2.78 -2.25 7.91
C GLY A 33 2.57 -3.41 8.89
N SER A 34 1.40 -4.06 8.91
CA SER A 34 1.18 -5.28 9.72
C SER A 34 1.81 -6.55 9.14
N GLY A 35 2.47 -6.46 7.98
CA GLY A 35 3.18 -7.58 7.39
C GLY A 35 2.34 -8.48 6.48
N LYS A 36 1.14 -8.07 6.05
CA LYS A 36 0.24 -8.88 5.21
C LYS A 36 0.93 -9.56 4.02
N THR A 37 1.68 -8.81 3.21
CA THR A 37 2.42 -9.35 2.05
C THR A 37 3.46 -10.38 2.47
N ASN A 38 4.19 -10.14 3.58
CA ASN A 38 5.12 -11.13 4.14
C ASN A 38 4.42 -12.40 4.58
N ILE A 39 3.25 -12.28 5.22
CA ILE A 39 2.44 -13.43 5.64
C ILE A 39 1.96 -14.23 4.43
N LEU A 40 1.51 -13.58 3.35
CA LEU A 40 1.16 -14.27 2.10
C LEU A 40 2.36 -15.05 1.53
N LEU A 41 3.56 -14.45 1.51
CA LEU A 41 4.78 -15.11 1.05
C LEU A 41 5.17 -16.29 1.93
N LEU A 42 5.16 -16.12 3.25
CA LEU A 42 5.43 -17.21 4.19
C LEU A 42 4.39 -18.34 4.09
N ARG A 43 3.12 -17.98 3.85
CA ARG A 43 2.07 -18.98 3.56
C ARG A 43 2.35 -19.70 2.25
N ALA A 44 2.77 -19.02 1.19
CA ALA A 44 3.19 -19.62 -0.07
C ALA A 44 4.38 -20.59 0.13
N LYS A 45 5.39 -20.18 0.92
CA LYS A 45 6.50 -21.08 1.30
C LYS A 45 6.00 -22.31 2.06
N TYR A 46 5.09 -22.12 3.00
CA TYR A 46 4.49 -23.24 3.74
C TYR A 46 3.75 -24.21 2.82
N LEU A 47 3.00 -23.70 1.83
CA LEU A 47 2.36 -24.52 0.80
C LEU A 47 3.39 -25.33 -0.01
N THR A 48 4.48 -24.69 -0.43
CA THR A 48 5.58 -25.35 -1.16
C THR A 48 6.17 -26.51 -0.34
N LEU A 49 6.44 -26.27 0.95
CA LEU A 49 6.97 -27.31 1.87
C LEU A 49 5.98 -28.48 2.07
N LYS A 50 4.68 -28.24 1.92
CA LYS A 50 3.64 -29.27 1.96
C LYS A 50 3.37 -29.92 0.58
N LEU A 51 4.29 -29.75 -0.37
CA LEU A 51 4.20 -30.29 -1.75
C LEU A 51 2.96 -29.80 -2.52
N GLN A 52 2.46 -28.63 -2.20
CA GLN A 52 1.36 -27.98 -2.90
C GLN A 52 1.91 -26.84 -3.78
N SER A 53 2.39 -27.18 -4.96
CA SER A 53 3.06 -26.22 -5.86
C SER A 53 2.10 -25.49 -6.81
N ASN A 54 0.86 -25.94 -6.96
CA ASN A 54 -0.12 -25.28 -7.85
C ASN A 54 -0.82 -24.12 -7.15
N PHE A 55 -0.07 -23.03 -6.94
CA PHE A 55 -0.62 -21.77 -6.43
C PHE A 55 -0.14 -20.60 -7.24
N LYS A 56 -0.86 -19.48 -7.17
CA LYS A 56 -0.44 -18.17 -7.69
C LYS A 56 -0.59 -17.09 -6.61
N ILE A 57 0.31 -16.13 -6.63
CA ILE A 57 0.27 -14.92 -5.82
C ILE A 57 -0.17 -13.78 -6.74
N ILE A 58 -1.39 -13.30 -6.53
CA ILE A 58 -2.00 -12.26 -7.35
C ILE A 58 -1.73 -10.90 -6.73
N VAL A 59 -1.20 -9.99 -7.52
CA VAL A 59 -0.92 -8.62 -7.13
C VAL A 59 -1.54 -7.62 -8.10
N PHE A 60 -1.76 -6.40 -7.63
CA PHE A 60 -2.49 -5.40 -8.40
C PHE A 60 -1.62 -4.70 -9.46
N THR A 61 -0.39 -4.27 -9.10
CA THR A 61 0.49 -3.49 -9.98
C THR A 61 1.73 -4.27 -10.42
N LYS A 62 2.33 -3.83 -11.55
CA LYS A 62 3.63 -4.36 -12.01
C LYS A 62 4.74 -4.11 -10.97
N SER A 63 4.74 -2.94 -10.33
CA SER A 63 5.70 -2.59 -9.28
C SER A 63 5.58 -3.52 -8.09
N LEU A 64 4.36 -3.79 -7.62
CA LEU A 64 4.11 -4.74 -6.52
C LEU A 64 4.52 -6.17 -6.91
N ARG A 65 4.32 -6.57 -8.18
CA ARG A 65 4.81 -7.86 -8.67
C ARG A 65 6.32 -7.98 -8.54
N THR A 66 7.07 -6.98 -9.00
CA THR A 66 8.54 -6.97 -8.88
C THR A 66 8.98 -7.08 -7.41
N PHE A 67 8.31 -6.36 -6.51
CA PHE A 67 8.56 -6.46 -5.07
C PHE A 67 8.27 -7.86 -4.53
N VAL A 68 7.12 -8.44 -4.85
CA VAL A 68 6.71 -9.79 -4.40
C VAL A 68 7.63 -10.86 -4.99
N GLN A 69 8.08 -10.73 -6.25
CA GLN A 69 9.06 -11.63 -6.86
C GLN A 69 10.41 -11.62 -6.14
N ALA A 70 10.87 -10.44 -5.67
CA ALA A 70 12.05 -10.37 -4.81
C ALA A 70 11.85 -11.11 -3.47
N GLY A 71 10.63 -11.05 -2.90
CA GLY A 71 10.26 -11.84 -1.74
C GLY A 71 10.19 -13.34 -2.02
N CYS A 72 9.67 -13.73 -3.19
CA CYS A 72 9.70 -15.14 -3.62
C CYS A 72 11.13 -15.67 -3.66
N ASN A 73 12.07 -14.93 -4.26
CA ASN A 73 13.49 -15.30 -4.29
C ASN A 73 14.07 -15.43 -2.87
N HIS A 74 13.71 -14.51 -1.96
CA HIS A 74 14.20 -14.54 -0.58
C HIS A 74 13.73 -15.77 0.20
N TYR A 75 12.50 -16.21 -0.05
CA TYR A 75 11.90 -17.36 0.63
C TYR A 75 12.00 -18.68 -0.16
N ASP A 76 12.82 -18.75 -1.22
CA ASP A 76 12.93 -19.90 -2.13
C ASP A 76 11.58 -20.38 -2.67
N ILE A 77 10.79 -19.46 -3.17
CA ILE A 77 9.55 -19.68 -3.89
C ILE A 77 9.81 -19.34 -5.36
N ASP A 78 9.23 -20.08 -6.29
CA ASP A 78 9.32 -19.74 -7.72
C ASP A 78 8.75 -18.34 -7.99
N PRO A 79 9.57 -17.36 -8.47
CA PRO A 79 9.08 -16.00 -8.76
C PRO A 79 7.99 -15.95 -9.83
N ALA A 80 7.89 -16.97 -10.70
CA ALA A 80 6.82 -17.09 -11.69
C ALA A 80 5.44 -17.35 -11.06
N SER A 81 5.41 -17.68 -9.76
CA SER A 81 4.16 -17.78 -9.00
C SER A 81 3.52 -16.41 -8.75
N ALA A 82 4.30 -15.32 -8.74
CA ALA A 82 3.80 -13.95 -8.54
C ALA A 82 3.45 -13.30 -9.88
N VAL A 83 2.17 -13.01 -10.06
CA VAL A 83 1.61 -12.47 -11.32
C VAL A 83 0.68 -11.29 -11.03
N THR A 84 0.55 -10.36 -11.99
CA THR A 84 -0.50 -9.35 -11.89
C THR A 84 -1.85 -9.97 -12.26
N GLN A 85 -2.93 -9.45 -11.70
CA GLN A 85 -4.29 -9.88 -12.03
C GLN A 85 -4.55 -9.83 -13.54
N MET A 86 -4.19 -8.72 -14.21
CA MET A 86 -4.35 -8.60 -15.67
C MET A 86 -3.52 -9.65 -16.42
N GLY A 87 -2.28 -9.92 -15.98
CA GLY A 87 -1.43 -10.94 -16.57
C GLY A 87 -2.01 -12.35 -16.38
N PHE A 88 -2.58 -12.62 -15.21
CA PHE A 88 -3.20 -13.90 -14.89
C PHE A 88 -4.44 -14.15 -15.77
N PHE A 89 -5.35 -13.18 -15.85
CA PHE A 89 -6.55 -13.31 -16.69
C PHE A 89 -6.21 -13.40 -18.18
N ARG A 90 -5.24 -12.61 -18.65
CA ARG A 90 -4.75 -12.68 -20.04
C ARG A 90 -4.19 -14.08 -20.33
N GLY A 91 -3.38 -14.64 -19.44
CA GLY A 91 -2.85 -16.00 -19.60
C GLY A 91 -3.94 -17.03 -19.77
N ILE A 92 -4.98 -16.99 -18.93
CA ILE A 92 -6.14 -17.87 -19.04
C ILE A 92 -6.85 -17.67 -20.39
N LEU A 93 -7.16 -16.44 -20.78
CA LEU A 93 -7.85 -16.17 -22.05
C LEU A 93 -7.06 -16.72 -23.25
N GLN A 94 -5.74 -16.54 -23.26
CA GLN A 94 -4.85 -17.07 -24.31
C GLN A 94 -4.86 -18.61 -24.33
N GLU A 95 -4.79 -19.26 -23.17
CA GLU A 95 -4.83 -20.71 -23.04
C GLU A 95 -6.11 -21.30 -23.64
N TYR A 96 -7.24 -20.61 -23.44
CA TYR A 96 -8.55 -21.04 -23.96
C TYR A 96 -8.90 -20.46 -25.34
N GLY A 97 -7.93 -19.84 -26.02
CA GLY A 97 -8.09 -19.34 -27.38
C GLY A 97 -9.06 -18.17 -27.54
N VAL A 98 -9.25 -17.38 -26.45
CA VAL A 98 -10.11 -16.20 -26.47
C VAL A 98 -9.27 -14.98 -26.87
N PRO A 99 -9.63 -14.26 -27.95
CA PRO A 99 -8.90 -13.07 -28.35
C PRO A 99 -8.92 -11.99 -27.24
N VAL A 100 -7.73 -11.45 -26.99
CA VAL A 100 -7.53 -10.34 -26.06
C VAL A 100 -7.24 -9.10 -26.88
N ASP A 101 -8.15 -8.14 -26.85
CA ASP A 101 -7.96 -6.83 -27.45
C ASP A 101 -7.56 -5.85 -26.36
N ASP A 102 -6.42 -5.18 -26.55
CA ASP A 102 -5.87 -4.17 -25.65
C ASP A 102 -6.31 -2.75 -26.05
N SER A 103 -7.29 -2.61 -26.95
CA SER A 103 -7.77 -1.33 -27.50
C SER A 103 -8.68 -0.54 -26.57
N GLU A 104 -8.97 -1.06 -25.37
CA GLU A 104 -9.83 -0.34 -24.40
C GLU A 104 -9.18 0.96 -23.93
N GLU A 105 -9.98 2.03 -23.92
CA GLU A 105 -9.54 3.40 -23.61
C GLU A 105 -9.09 3.59 -22.16
N SER A 106 -9.49 2.70 -21.23
CA SER A 106 -9.16 2.81 -19.83
C SER A 106 -8.74 1.49 -19.18
N PHE A 107 -7.91 1.60 -18.17
CA PHE A 107 -7.46 0.45 -17.36
C PHE A 107 -8.64 -0.25 -16.68
N GLU A 108 -9.62 0.50 -16.20
CA GLU A 108 -10.82 -0.04 -15.55
C GLU A 108 -11.70 -0.83 -16.52
N ALA A 109 -11.84 -0.34 -17.77
CA ALA A 109 -12.61 -1.04 -18.81
C ALA A 109 -11.93 -2.35 -19.20
N SER A 110 -10.61 -2.35 -19.40
CA SER A 110 -9.83 -3.56 -19.67
C SER A 110 -9.96 -4.60 -18.55
N ARG A 111 -9.94 -4.18 -17.28
CA ARG A 111 -10.12 -5.07 -16.13
C ARG A 111 -11.49 -5.73 -16.14
N ALA A 112 -12.55 -4.93 -16.33
CA ALA A 112 -13.93 -5.42 -16.38
C ALA A 112 -14.12 -6.41 -17.54
N LEU A 113 -13.58 -6.09 -18.71
CA LEU A 113 -13.65 -6.94 -19.89
C LEU A 113 -12.97 -8.30 -19.65
N PHE A 114 -11.75 -8.31 -19.11
CA PHE A 114 -11.01 -9.54 -18.88
C PHE A 114 -11.68 -10.41 -17.82
N ALA A 115 -12.12 -9.81 -16.72
CA ALA A 115 -12.85 -10.52 -15.67
C ALA A 115 -14.15 -11.13 -16.22
N GLY A 116 -14.92 -10.37 -17.02
CA GLY A 116 -16.15 -10.84 -17.65
C GLY A 116 -15.92 -11.98 -18.63
N LYS A 117 -14.86 -11.93 -19.48
CA LYS A 117 -14.53 -13.02 -20.41
C LYS A 117 -14.12 -14.29 -19.66
N VAL A 118 -13.30 -14.18 -18.60
CA VAL A 118 -12.92 -15.34 -17.78
C VAL A 118 -14.13 -15.94 -17.08
N MET A 119 -15.02 -15.10 -16.51
CA MET A 119 -16.27 -15.55 -15.90
C MET A 119 -17.13 -16.32 -16.91
N SER A 120 -17.28 -15.80 -18.13
CA SER A 120 -18.03 -16.49 -19.20
C SER A 120 -17.46 -17.85 -19.56
N LEU A 121 -16.14 -18.02 -19.56
CA LEU A 121 -15.50 -19.33 -19.76
C LEU A 121 -15.80 -20.31 -18.62
N ILE A 122 -15.83 -19.83 -17.39
CA ILE A 122 -16.18 -20.62 -16.20
C ILE A 122 -17.64 -21.06 -16.28
N ASP A 123 -18.55 -20.12 -16.53
CA ASP A 123 -19.99 -20.37 -16.60
C ASP A 123 -20.38 -21.32 -17.77
N ALA A 124 -19.61 -21.28 -18.87
CA ALA A 124 -19.73 -22.21 -19.98
C ALA A 124 -19.12 -23.61 -19.68
N GLY A 125 -18.56 -23.83 -18.48
CA GLY A 125 -17.91 -25.09 -18.10
C GLY A 125 -16.62 -25.38 -18.87
N ARG A 126 -16.05 -24.40 -19.56
CA ARG A 126 -14.79 -24.56 -20.30
C ARG A 126 -13.58 -24.58 -19.36
N ILE A 127 -13.63 -23.80 -18.29
CA ILE A 127 -12.63 -23.79 -17.20
C ILE A 127 -13.22 -24.55 -16.01
N SER A 128 -12.49 -25.51 -15.45
CA SER A 128 -12.92 -26.20 -14.23
C SER A 128 -12.90 -25.25 -13.03
N ASP A 129 -13.80 -25.46 -12.07
CA ASP A 129 -13.89 -24.70 -10.80
C ASP A 129 -12.65 -24.85 -9.89
N ALA A 130 -11.56 -25.39 -10.40
CA ALA A 130 -10.29 -25.57 -9.69
C ALA A 130 -9.12 -25.45 -10.67
N TYR A 131 -9.09 -24.38 -11.45
CA TYR A 131 -7.98 -24.06 -12.35
C TYR A 131 -6.62 -24.08 -11.64
N CYS A 132 -6.61 -23.63 -10.39
CA CYS A 132 -5.46 -23.80 -9.49
C CYS A 132 -5.89 -24.26 -8.09
N GLU A 133 -4.93 -24.82 -7.34
CA GLU A 133 -5.21 -25.29 -5.97
C GLU A 133 -5.43 -24.12 -5.02
N THR A 134 -4.56 -23.10 -5.09
CA THR A 134 -4.61 -21.95 -4.17
C THR A 134 -4.32 -20.64 -4.90
N LEU A 135 -5.15 -19.62 -4.65
CA LEU A 135 -4.84 -18.22 -4.96
C LEU A 135 -4.57 -17.46 -3.67
N LEU A 136 -3.43 -16.76 -3.64
CA LEU A 136 -3.07 -15.82 -2.59
C LEU A 136 -3.17 -14.41 -3.23
N VAL A 137 -4.11 -13.61 -2.78
CA VAL A 137 -4.42 -12.30 -3.39
C VAL A 137 -4.04 -11.20 -2.44
N ASP A 138 -3.07 -10.39 -2.82
CA ASP A 138 -2.65 -9.21 -2.05
C ASP A 138 -3.49 -7.99 -2.44
N GLU A 139 -3.65 -7.05 -1.51
CA GLU A 139 -4.42 -5.81 -1.68
C GLU A 139 -5.85 -6.06 -2.18
N ALA A 140 -6.55 -7.04 -1.58
CA ALA A 140 -7.87 -7.48 -2.04
C ALA A 140 -8.91 -6.35 -2.11
N GLN A 141 -8.75 -5.26 -1.36
CA GLN A 141 -9.61 -4.08 -1.42
C GLN A 141 -9.54 -3.29 -2.75
N ASP A 142 -8.59 -3.60 -3.64
CA ASP A 142 -8.44 -2.91 -4.93
C ASP A 142 -9.13 -3.63 -6.09
N TYR A 143 -9.62 -4.85 -5.85
CA TYR A 143 -10.32 -5.63 -6.87
C TYR A 143 -11.82 -5.40 -6.79
N THR A 144 -12.50 -5.46 -7.94
CA THR A 144 -13.95 -5.39 -8.03
C THR A 144 -14.61 -6.68 -7.54
N ASP A 145 -15.91 -6.61 -7.23
CA ASP A 145 -16.69 -7.80 -6.84
C ASP A 145 -16.59 -8.92 -7.89
N THR A 146 -16.68 -8.57 -9.18
CA THR A 146 -16.55 -9.53 -10.28
C THR A 146 -15.18 -10.22 -10.27
N GLU A 147 -14.10 -9.47 -10.07
CA GLU A 147 -12.75 -10.04 -10.02
C GLU A 147 -12.57 -10.97 -8.82
N LEU A 148 -13.07 -10.59 -7.65
CA LEU A 148 -13.04 -11.44 -6.45
C LEU A 148 -13.84 -12.73 -6.63
N LEU A 149 -15.02 -12.66 -7.28
CA LEU A 149 -15.82 -13.83 -7.63
C LEU A 149 -15.09 -14.73 -8.62
N VAL A 150 -14.44 -14.17 -9.66
CA VAL A 150 -13.62 -14.94 -10.60
C VAL A 150 -12.49 -15.65 -9.86
N PHE A 151 -11.75 -14.97 -8.98
CA PHE A 151 -10.70 -15.62 -8.18
C PHE A 151 -11.25 -16.78 -7.37
N ARG A 152 -12.43 -16.60 -6.74
CA ARG A 152 -13.04 -17.66 -5.95
C ARG A 152 -13.40 -18.89 -6.79
N ARG A 153 -13.88 -18.68 -8.02
CA ARG A 153 -14.26 -19.75 -8.96
C ARG A 153 -13.04 -20.47 -9.57
N LEU A 154 -11.91 -19.77 -9.70
CA LEU A 154 -10.70 -20.35 -10.29
C LEU A 154 -9.87 -21.21 -9.33
N CYS A 155 -10.17 -21.25 -8.03
CA CYS A 155 -9.34 -21.95 -7.08
C CYS A 155 -10.14 -22.77 -6.06
N LYS A 156 -9.53 -23.83 -5.54
CA LYS A 156 -10.09 -24.59 -4.41
C LYS A 156 -9.99 -23.75 -3.12
N ARG A 157 -8.89 -23.04 -2.94
CA ARG A 157 -8.56 -22.28 -1.73
C ARG A 157 -8.21 -20.84 -2.09
N LEU A 158 -8.86 -19.92 -1.42
CA LEU A 158 -8.64 -18.48 -1.62
C LEU A 158 -8.13 -17.85 -0.33
N VAL A 159 -6.95 -17.26 -0.39
CA VAL A 159 -6.38 -16.46 0.70
C VAL A 159 -6.34 -15.01 0.24
N LEU A 160 -7.04 -14.15 0.95
CA LEU A 160 -7.12 -12.71 0.66
C LEU A 160 -6.33 -11.93 1.72
N ALA A 161 -5.61 -10.90 1.33
CA ALA A 161 -5.05 -9.91 2.23
C ALA A 161 -5.60 -8.53 1.89
N ALA A 162 -6.13 -7.80 2.88
CA ALA A 162 -6.79 -6.52 2.68
C ALA A 162 -6.52 -5.50 3.79
N ASP A 163 -6.54 -4.21 3.41
CA ASP A 163 -6.67 -3.05 4.30
C ASP A 163 -7.68 -2.07 3.70
N SER A 164 -8.88 -2.04 4.23
CA SER A 164 -9.96 -1.18 3.72
C SER A 164 -9.65 0.32 3.77
N ARG A 165 -8.72 0.75 4.65
CA ARG A 165 -8.25 2.15 4.74
C ARG A 165 -7.42 2.57 3.53
N GLN A 166 -6.77 1.62 2.85
CA GLN A 166 -5.91 1.84 1.70
C GLN A 166 -6.61 1.62 0.35
N SER A 167 -7.95 1.56 0.31
CA SER A 167 -8.70 1.49 -0.94
C SER A 167 -8.65 2.85 -1.65
N ILE A 168 -7.71 3.02 -2.57
CA ILE A 168 -7.50 4.26 -3.35
C ILE A 168 -7.96 4.13 -4.80
N TYR A 169 -8.21 2.94 -5.28
CA TYR A 169 -8.77 2.68 -6.61
C TYR A 169 -10.31 2.66 -6.55
N LYS A 170 -10.94 2.99 -7.69
CA LYS A 170 -12.40 2.95 -7.81
C LYS A 170 -12.88 1.49 -7.93
N ALA A 171 -12.82 0.76 -6.83
CA ALA A 171 -13.43 -0.55 -6.74
C ALA A 171 -14.74 -0.42 -5.97
N THR A 172 -15.83 -0.87 -6.57
CA THR A 172 -17.14 -0.98 -5.90
C THR A 172 -17.16 -2.34 -5.21
N HIS A 173 -17.24 -2.31 -3.89
CA HIS A 173 -17.35 -3.53 -3.10
C HIS A 173 -18.72 -3.65 -2.48
N THR A 174 -19.32 -4.82 -2.64
CA THR A 174 -20.43 -5.22 -1.80
C THR A 174 -19.91 -5.43 -0.37
N PRO A 175 -20.49 -4.75 0.63
CA PRO A 175 -20.05 -4.90 2.02
C PRO A 175 -20.03 -6.35 2.46
N GLY A 176 -18.91 -6.80 3.04
CA GLY A 176 -18.73 -8.15 3.54
C GLY A 176 -18.52 -9.23 2.46
N LEU A 177 -18.32 -8.86 1.18
CA LEU A 177 -18.08 -9.86 0.13
C LEU A 177 -16.77 -10.64 0.36
N PRO A 178 -15.61 -10.02 0.64
CA PRO A 178 -14.37 -10.77 0.89
C PRO A 178 -14.53 -11.83 1.98
N GLU A 179 -15.19 -11.47 3.10
CA GLU A 179 -15.47 -12.37 4.22
C GLU A 179 -16.34 -13.55 3.80
N LYS A 180 -17.38 -13.30 3.00
CA LYS A 180 -18.28 -14.35 2.49
C LYS A 180 -17.60 -15.33 1.54
N LEU A 181 -16.61 -14.88 0.79
CA LEU A 181 -15.88 -15.71 -0.17
C LEU A 181 -14.96 -16.73 0.50
N VAL A 182 -14.51 -16.47 1.73
CA VAL A 182 -13.50 -17.29 2.40
C VAL A 182 -13.97 -17.95 3.70
N GLY A 183 -14.93 -17.38 4.40
CA GLY A 183 -15.56 -17.94 5.60
C GLY A 183 -14.75 -17.82 6.91
N ALA A 184 -13.49 -17.42 6.87
CA ALA A 184 -12.66 -17.19 8.05
C ALA A 184 -11.91 -15.85 7.92
N VAL A 185 -11.76 -15.14 9.04
CA VAL A 185 -11.04 -13.85 9.09
C VAL A 185 -9.95 -13.94 10.15
N VAL A 186 -8.75 -13.50 9.79
CA VAL A 186 -7.63 -13.30 10.71
C VAL A 186 -7.27 -11.85 10.70
N ALA A 187 -7.37 -11.20 11.84
CA ALA A 187 -7.04 -9.79 12.01
C ALA A 187 -5.62 -9.66 12.59
N LEU A 188 -4.75 -8.96 11.87
CA LEU A 188 -3.45 -8.53 12.38
C LEU A 188 -3.64 -7.18 13.07
N ARG A 189 -3.35 -7.14 14.34
CA ARG A 189 -3.55 -5.96 15.18
C ARG A 189 -2.39 -4.97 15.05
N TYR A 190 -1.17 -5.48 15.18
CA TYR A 190 0.02 -4.66 15.27
C TYR A 190 0.58 -4.24 13.91
N HIS A 191 1.31 -3.13 13.91
CA HIS A 191 2.11 -2.73 12.76
C HIS A 191 3.53 -2.32 13.20
N TYR A 192 4.48 -2.52 12.30
CA TYR A 192 5.91 -2.48 12.60
C TYR A 192 6.68 -1.50 11.70
N ARG A 193 6.01 -0.92 10.71
CA ARG A 193 6.67 -0.18 9.62
C ARG A 193 6.92 1.26 9.97
N SER A 194 5.85 1.98 10.30
CA SER A 194 5.86 3.44 10.35
C SER A 194 5.94 3.92 11.78
N GLY A 195 6.75 4.96 12.00
CA GLY A 195 6.96 5.53 13.32
C GLY A 195 5.72 6.23 13.89
N LEU A 196 5.75 6.48 15.18
CA LEU A 196 4.60 6.95 15.96
C LEU A 196 4.05 8.29 15.45
N SER A 197 4.92 9.22 15.00
CA SER A 197 4.49 10.51 14.46
C SER A 197 3.70 10.35 13.16
N LEU A 198 4.13 9.44 12.28
CA LEU A 198 3.42 9.14 11.03
C LEU A 198 2.05 8.50 11.34
N CYS A 199 1.99 7.61 12.32
CA CYS A 199 0.76 6.97 12.76
C CYS A 199 -0.24 7.97 13.33
N LYS A 200 0.20 8.90 14.18
CA LYS A 200 -0.65 9.97 14.73
C LYS A 200 -1.28 10.83 13.64
N VAL A 201 -0.49 11.24 12.64
CA VAL A 201 -1.00 12.03 11.52
C VAL A 201 -1.94 11.21 10.65
N ALA A 202 -1.61 9.97 10.35
CA ALA A 202 -2.46 9.07 9.58
C ALA A 202 -3.82 8.83 10.28
N ASP A 203 -3.82 8.55 11.59
CA ASP A 203 -5.04 8.41 12.39
C ASP A 203 -5.91 9.67 12.39
N ALA A 204 -5.29 10.86 12.36
CA ALA A 204 -6.01 12.13 12.31
C ALA A 204 -6.58 12.43 10.90
N ILE A 205 -5.92 11.97 9.83
CA ILE A 205 -6.44 12.07 8.44
C ILE A 205 -7.69 11.22 8.26
N LEU A 206 -7.67 9.97 8.76
CA LEU A 206 -8.82 9.05 8.77
C LEU A 206 -9.29 8.87 10.22
N SER A 207 -10.00 9.87 10.72
CA SER A 207 -10.38 9.99 12.14
C SER A 207 -11.56 9.11 12.57
N ASP A 208 -12.07 8.24 11.72
CA ASP A 208 -13.16 7.31 12.07
C ASP A 208 -12.65 6.16 12.93
N ALA A 209 -12.44 6.45 14.20
CA ALA A 209 -11.98 5.48 15.19
C ALA A 209 -13.03 4.40 15.55
N ALA A 210 -14.30 4.60 15.17
CA ALA A 210 -15.34 3.59 15.36
C ALA A 210 -15.20 2.46 14.32
N THR A 211 -14.77 2.80 13.11
CA THR A 211 -14.57 1.84 12.02
C THR A 211 -13.17 1.24 12.03
N TYR A 212 -12.15 2.00 12.46
CA TYR A 212 -10.74 1.56 12.40
C TYR A 212 -10.02 1.75 13.74
N PRO A 213 -9.37 0.71 14.27
CA PRO A 213 -8.44 0.86 15.40
C PRO A 213 -7.35 1.89 15.08
N ARG A 214 -6.97 2.69 16.08
CA ARG A 214 -5.92 3.70 15.91
C ARG A 214 -4.56 3.04 15.78
N LEU A 215 -3.78 3.46 14.76
CA LEU A 215 -2.43 2.96 14.52
C LEU A 215 -1.48 3.27 15.68
N GLN A 216 -1.60 4.47 16.25
CA GLN A 216 -0.70 4.91 17.33
C GLN A 216 -0.72 4.01 18.57
N GLY A 217 -1.86 3.35 18.87
CA GLY A 217 -2.00 2.44 20.00
C GLY A 217 -1.38 1.06 19.79
N GLU A 218 -1.18 0.67 18.52
CA GLU A 218 -0.72 -0.65 18.11
C GLU A 218 0.61 -0.58 17.35
N CYS A 219 1.35 0.52 17.55
CA CYS A 219 2.62 0.79 16.88
C CYS A 219 3.78 0.11 17.62
N HIS A 220 4.45 -0.81 16.94
CA HIS A 220 5.66 -1.51 17.42
C HIS A 220 6.93 -1.05 16.68
N TYR A 221 6.92 0.17 16.16
CA TYR A 221 8.12 0.79 15.58
C TYR A 221 9.12 1.16 16.69
N PRO A 222 10.43 0.93 16.51
CA PRO A 222 11.45 1.22 17.52
C PRO A 222 11.74 2.73 17.65
N GLU A 223 10.77 3.48 18.16
CA GLU A 223 10.80 4.95 18.23
C GLU A 223 11.97 5.49 19.07
N GLY A 224 12.38 4.74 20.11
CA GLY A 224 13.52 5.14 20.96
C GLY A 224 14.87 5.07 20.25
N GLU A 225 15.01 4.18 19.27
CA GLU A 225 16.24 4.04 18.47
C GLU A 225 16.22 4.92 17.22
N ARG A 226 15.02 5.15 16.68
CA ARG A 226 14.79 5.83 15.39
C ARG A 226 13.59 6.77 15.51
N PRO A 227 13.77 7.96 16.12
CA PRO A 227 12.67 8.90 16.30
C PRO A 227 12.02 9.27 14.98
N SER A 228 10.69 9.21 14.95
CA SER A 228 9.91 9.52 13.74
C SER A 228 9.42 10.96 13.73
N ASN A 229 9.25 11.52 12.53
CA ASN A 229 8.70 12.86 12.38
C ASN A 229 7.81 13.01 11.14
N VAL A 230 6.93 14.01 11.19
CA VAL A 230 6.18 14.50 10.03
C VAL A 230 6.34 16.01 9.99
N ILE A 231 6.87 16.54 8.90
CA ILE A 231 7.27 17.94 8.78
C ILE A 231 6.46 18.61 7.67
N PRO A 232 5.60 19.58 7.96
CA PRO A 232 5.02 20.46 6.96
C PRO A 232 6.08 21.46 6.46
N VAL A 233 6.21 21.61 5.15
CA VAL A 233 7.20 22.47 4.50
C VAL A 233 6.46 23.44 3.58
N PRO A 234 6.12 24.64 4.07
CA PRO A 234 5.51 25.67 3.24
C PRO A 234 6.54 26.24 2.25
N CYS A 235 6.12 26.50 1.04
CA CYS A 235 6.90 27.10 -0.03
C CYS A 235 6.05 28.14 -0.76
N ASP A 236 6.69 29.13 -1.40
CA ASP A 236 5.97 30.16 -2.12
C ASP A 236 5.37 29.65 -3.43
N THR A 237 6.11 28.76 -4.13
CA THR A 237 5.72 28.20 -5.43
C THR A 237 6.00 26.69 -5.50
N PHE A 238 5.46 26.04 -6.53
CA PHE A 238 5.75 24.64 -6.79
C PHE A 238 7.23 24.40 -7.15
N GLU A 239 7.86 25.32 -7.88
CA GLU A 239 9.30 25.29 -8.15
C GLU A 239 10.12 25.39 -6.86
N GLY A 240 9.67 26.20 -5.91
CA GLY A 240 10.24 26.28 -4.57
C GLY A 240 10.11 24.96 -3.80
N GLN A 241 8.98 24.27 -3.92
CA GLN A 241 8.83 22.92 -3.35
C GLN A 241 9.85 21.95 -3.95
N ILE A 242 9.98 21.90 -5.28
CA ILE A 242 10.93 21.03 -5.98
C ILE A 242 12.35 21.29 -5.51
N ALA A 243 12.77 22.55 -5.44
CA ALA A 243 14.11 22.93 -4.97
C ALA A 243 14.35 22.47 -3.52
N LYS A 244 13.36 22.66 -2.65
CA LYS A 244 13.45 22.26 -1.24
C LYS A 244 13.43 20.73 -1.06
N ILE A 245 12.70 20.00 -1.91
CA ILE A 245 12.75 18.53 -1.94
C ILE A 245 14.18 18.07 -2.27
N VAL A 246 14.81 18.63 -3.31
CA VAL A 246 16.18 18.25 -3.71
C VAL A 246 17.20 18.57 -2.61
N GLU A 247 17.04 19.69 -1.91
CA GLU A 247 17.88 20.03 -0.75
C GLU A 247 17.76 18.96 0.35
N ASN A 248 16.54 18.62 0.76
CA ASN A 248 16.29 17.63 1.79
C ASN A 248 16.68 16.18 1.34
N LEU A 249 16.64 15.88 0.05
CA LEU A 249 17.11 14.61 -0.48
C LEU A 249 18.63 14.43 -0.27
N ARG A 250 19.43 15.50 -0.44
CA ARG A 250 20.87 15.45 -0.16
C ARG A 250 21.17 15.06 1.28
N GLU A 251 20.41 15.61 2.22
CA GLU A 251 20.52 15.28 3.65
C GLU A 251 20.10 13.84 3.91
N HIS A 252 18.97 13.42 3.36
CA HIS A 252 18.43 12.07 3.60
C HIS A 252 19.28 10.97 2.98
N LEU A 253 19.90 11.18 1.83
CA LEU A 253 20.83 10.21 1.24
C LEU A 253 22.07 10.01 2.12
N GLN A 254 22.50 11.05 2.84
CA GLN A 254 23.60 10.95 3.80
C GLN A 254 23.17 10.30 5.13
N LEU A 255 21.96 10.65 5.63
CA LEU A 255 21.42 10.11 6.87
C LEU A 255 21.03 8.64 6.76
N TYR A 256 20.61 8.19 5.59
CA TYR A 256 20.08 6.85 5.35
C TYR A 256 20.82 6.12 4.23
N PRO A 257 22.12 5.86 4.37
CA PRO A 257 22.91 5.26 3.31
C PRO A 257 22.38 3.88 2.93
N GLY A 258 22.19 3.67 1.62
CA GLY A 258 21.66 2.41 1.06
C GLY A 258 20.16 2.18 1.26
N GLU A 259 19.41 3.13 1.83
CA GLU A 259 17.97 3.02 1.99
C GLU A 259 17.21 3.88 0.96
N ARG A 260 16.08 3.37 0.48
CA ARG A 260 15.25 4.09 -0.50
C ARG A 260 14.51 5.26 0.12
N ILE A 261 14.44 6.35 -0.65
CA ILE A 261 13.71 7.57 -0.33
C ILE A 261 12.66 7.80 -1.41
N GLY A 262 11.42 8.01 -1.00
CA GLY A 262 10.30 8.25 -1.91
C GLY A 262 10.05 9.74 -2.13
N VAL A 263 9.81 10.14 -3.38
CA VAL A 263 9.31 11.47 -3.75
C VAL A 263 8.00 11.28 -4.50
N LEU A 264 6.90 11.66 -3.87
CA LEU A 264 5.58 11.31 -4.34
C LEU A 264 4.73 12.55 -4.56
N PHE A 265 3.97 12.52 -5.65
CA PHE A 265 3.10 13.64 -6.04
C PHE A 265 1.66 13.16 -6.29
N PRO A 266 0.65 14.03 -6.17
CA PRO A 266 -0.72 13.72 -6.55
C PRO A 266 -0.91 13.43 -8.05
N LYS A 267 -0.09 14.04 -8.93
CA LYS A 267 -0.31 14.04 -10.38
C LYS A 267 0.96 13.74 -11.18
N ASN A 268 0.79 13.11 -12.38
CA ASN A 268 1.89 12.80 -13.29
C ASN A 268 2.65 14.03 -13.78
N GLU A 269 1.97 15.14 -14.08
CA GLU A 269 2.60 16.39 -14.48
C GLU A 269 3.62 16.92 -13.46
N GLN A 270 3.34 16.70 -12.17
CA GLN A 270 4.24 17.07 -11.07
C GLN A 270 5.44 16.12 -10.97
N VAL A 271 5.23 14.83 -11.21
CA VAL A 271 6.29 13.83 -11.31
C VAL A 271 7.26 14.18 -12.43
N GLU A 272 6.74 14.51 -13.61
CA GLU A 272 7.56 14.91 -14.76
C GLU A 272 8.35 16.17 -14.51
N ALA A 273 7.70 17.21 -13.97
CA ALA A 273 8.35 18.47 -13.63
C ALA A 273 9.50 18.27 -12.62
N PHE A 274 9.27 17.47 -11.56
CA PHE A 274 10.28 17.14 -10.58
C PHE A 274 11.43 16.33 -11.21
N SER A 275 11.14 15.30 -11.99
CA SER A 275 12.15 14.46 -12.65
C SER A 275 13.06 15.27 -13.58
N ASN A 276 12.49 16.19 -14.35
CA ASN A 276 13.24 17.08 -15.22
C ASN A 276 14.15 18.06 -14.43
N PHE A 277 13.70 18.51 -13.27
CA PHE A 277 14.51 19.37 -12.40
C PHE A 277 15.65 18.58 -11.75
N LEU A 278 15.34 17.36 -11.25
CA LEU A 278 16.32 16.50 -10.60
C LEU A 278 17.51 16.20 -11.53
N LEU A 279 17.25 15.87 -12.80
CA LEU A 279 18.29 15.64 -13.82
C LEU A 279 19.26 16.83 -13.97
N ARG A 280 18.79 18.06 -13.73
CA ARG A 280 19.59 19.28 -13.85
C ARG A 280 20.21 19.72 -12.53
N SER A 281 19.78 19.16 -11.40
CA SER A 281 20.16 19.60 -10.05
C SER A 281 21.57 19.19 -9.64
N GLY A 282 22.21 18.28 -10.38
CA GLY A 282 23.51 17.71 -10.03
C GLY A 282 23.47 16.84 -8.75
N LEU A 283 22.28 16.39 -8.34
CA LEU A 283 22.17 15.45 -7.24
C LEU A 283 22.68 14.07 -7.69
N ASP A 284 23.70 13.58 -6.99
CA ASP A 284 24.29 12.27 -7.24
C ASP A 284 23.48 11.17 -6.52
N ASP A 285 22.96 10.21 -7.27
CA ASP A 285 22.27 9.02 -6.75
C ASP A 285 22.78 7.76 -7.47
N PRO A 286 24.06 7.39 -7.23
CA PRO A 286 24.72 6.29 -7.95
C PRO A 286 24.07 4.93 -7.70
N ASN A 287 23.31 4.79 -6.62
CA ASN A 287 22.64 3.55 -6.24
C ASN A 287 21.14 3.53 -6.60
N SER A 288 20.63 4.55 -7.28
CA SER A 288 19.21 4.69 -7.63
C SER A 288 18.28 4.51 -6.42
N LEU A 289 18.61 5.18 -5.33
CA LEU A 289 17.87 5.12 -4.07
C LEU A 289 16.65 6.03 -4.04
N ILE A 290 16.61 7.04 -4.93
CA ILE A 290 15.49 7.96 -5.06
C ILE A 290 14.42 7.33 -5.93
N TRP A 291 13.23 7.15 -5.38
CA TRP A 291 12.06 6.66 -6.08
C TRP A 291 11.06 7.79 -6.31
N ILE A 292 10.74 8.08 -7.56
CA ILE A 292 9.84 9.17 -7.94
C ILE A 292 8.60 8.58 -8.60
N ASP A 293 7.42 8.91 -8.09
CA ASP A 293 6.16 8.39 -8.63
C ASP A 293 4.96 9.25 -8.17
N THR A 294 3.78 8.91 -8.63
CA THR A 294 2.54 9.40 -8.04
C THR A 294 2.24 8.70 -6.71
N LEU A 295 1.38 9.31 -5.90
CA LEU A 295 0.85 8.68 -4.68
C LEU A 295 0.15 7.34 -4.98
N HIS A 296 -0.48 7.20 -6.15
CA HIS A 296 -1.08 5.94 -6.60
C HIS A 296 0.00 4.91 -7.01
N GLY A 297 1.00 5.32 -7.79
CA GLY A 297 2.05 4.44 -8.28
C GLY A 297 2.97 3.90 -7.18
N ALA A 298 3.11 4.65 -6.08
CA ALA A 298 3.89 4.24 -4.92
C ALA A 298 3.18 3.19 -4.03
N LYS A 299 1.96 2.78 -4.36
CA LYS A 299 1.26 1.76 -3.56
C LYS A 299 2.04 0.44 -3.57
N GLY A 300 2.21 -0.16 -2.38
CA GLY A 300 3.03 -1.36 -2.18
C GLY A 300 4.50 -1.08 -1.88
N TRP A 301 5.02 0.11 -2.19
CA TRP A 301 6.39 0.50 -1.87
C TRP A 301 6.54 1.02 -0.44
N GLU A 302 7.77 0.98 0.05
CA GLU A 302 8.17 1.46 1.37
C GLU A 302 9.48 2.21 1.27
N PHE A 303 9.57 3.33 1.97
CA PHE A 303 10.71 4.22 1.96
C PHE A 303 11.20 4.52 3.38
N ARG A 304 12.49 4.77 3.55
CA ARG A 304 12.99 5.25 4.85
C ARG A 304 12.39 6.61 5.19
N ALA A 305 12.42 7.53 4.25
CA ALA A 305 11.79 8.82 4.29
C ALA A 305 10.93 9.03 3.06
N VAL A 306 9.86 9.81 3.17
CA VAL A 306 8.99 10.16 2.05
C VAL A 306 8.82 11.67 1.95
N HIS A 307 8.97 12.19 0.74
CA HIS A 307 8.70 13.58 0.38
C HIS A 307 7.40 13.62 -0.43
N LEU A 308 6.39 14.28 0.12
CA LEU A 308 5.06 14.42 -0.49
C LEU A 308 4.92 15.84 -1.02
N GLY A 309 5.14 16.03 -2.32
CA GLY A 309 5.04 17.34 -2.97
C GLY A 309 3.64 17.63 -3.50
N GLY A 310 3.29 18.90 -3.69
CA GLY A 310 2.01 19.32 -4.25
C GLY A 310 0.82 19.03 -3.34
N CYS A 311 1.00 19.03 -2.02
CA CYS A 311 -0.06 18.68 -1.08
C CYS A 311 -1.27 19.64 -1.12
N GLU A 312 -1.09 20.86 -1.60
CA GLU A 312 -2.16 21.86 -1.79
C GLU A 312 -3.19 21.44 -2.84
N VAL A 313 -2.82 20.60 -3.83
CA VAL A 313 -3.76 20.19 -4.88
C VAL A 313 -4.61 18.97 -4.53
N LEU A 314 -4.39 18.35 -3.37
CA LEU A 314 -5.10 17.14 -2.94
C LEU A 314 -6.64 17.33 -2.92
N TYR A 315 -7.14 18.54 -2.61
CA TYR A 315 -8.59 18.79 -2.63
C TYR A 315 -9.22 18.53 -4.00
N ARG A 316 -8.46 18.57 -5.09
CA ARG A 316 -8.91 18.26 -6.46
C ARG A 316 -9.04 16.76 -6.73
N MET A 317 -8.55 15.91 -5.82
CA MET A 317 -8.59 14.46 -5.97
C MET A 317 -9.93 13.83 -5.55
N GLY A 318 -10.93 14.64 -5.20
CA GLY A 318 -12.26 14.19 -4.84
C GLY A 318 -12.33 13.34 -3.59
N ALA A 319 -13.21 12.34 -3.57
CA ALA A 319 -13.47 11.51 -2.37
C ALA A 319 -12.28 10.67 -1.92
N VAL A 320 -11.32 10.36 -2.79
CA VAL A 320 -10.16 9.51 -2.46
C VAL A 320 -9.02 10.27 -1.79
N GLN A 321 -9.06 11.61 -1.76
CA GLN A 321 -7.94 12.44 -1.30
C GLN A 321 -7.41 12.06 0.09
N LYS A 322 -8.29 11.81 1.05
CA LYS A 322 -7.89 11.43 2.41
C LYS A 322 -7.18 10.08 2.44
N ARG A 323 -7.71 9.07 1.74
CA ARG A 323 -7.07 7.75 1.66
C ARG A 323 -5.75 7.79 0.91
N LEU A 324 -5.67 8.64 -0.11
CA LEU A 324 -4.46 8.80 -0.91
C LEU A 324 -3.31 9.36 -0.06
N ILE A 325 -3.53 10.48 0.65
CA ILE A 325 -2.50 11.07 1.51
C ILE A 325 -2.22 10.21 2.76
N TYR A 326 -3.23 9.55 3.34
CA TYR A 326 -3.07 8.54 4.38
C TYR A 326 -2.08 7.45 3.94
N THR A 327 -2.32 6.89 2.74
CA THR A 327 -1.44 5.88 2.15
C THR A 327 -0.05 6.44 1.90
N GLY A 328 0.07 7.67 1.37
CA GLY A 328 1.34 8.33 1.09
C GLY A 328 2.19 8.54 2.34
N VAL A 329 1.62 9.05 3.43
CA VAL A 329 2.31 9.24 4.71
C VAL A 329 2.85 7.90 5.24
N LEU A 330 2.04 6.84 5.18
CA LEU A 330 2.41 5.51 5.65
C LEU A 330 3.35 4.74 4.70
N ARG A 331 3.77 5.32 3.57
CA ARG A 331 4.91 4.79 2.79
C ARG A 331 6.25 5.09 3.47
N GLY A 332 6.31 6.12 4.31
CA GLY A 332 7.47 6.43 5.15
C GLY A 332 7.59 5.51 6.36
N LYS A 333 8.83 5.14 6.68
CA LYS A 333 9.15 4.40 7.93
C LYS A 333 9.44 5.36 9.06
N THR A 334 10.33 6.32 8.83
CA THR A 334 10.88 7.24 9.85
C THR A 334 10.36 8.66 9.69
N SER A 335 10.30 9.17 8.45
CA SER A 335 9.90 10.57 8.24
C SER A 335 9.00 10.75 7.02
N ALA A 336 8.13 11.75 7.12
CA ALA A 336 7.33 12.26 6.01
C ALA A 336 7.41 13.79 5.97
N HIS A 337 7.81 14.34 4.83
CA HIS A 337 7.87 15.76 4.59
C HIS A 337 6.74 16.14 3.62
N LEU A 338 5.85 17.05 4.01
CA LEU A 338 4.71 17.47 3.22
C LEU A 338 4.94 18.88 2.69
N TYR A 339 5.20 19.00 1.38
CA TYR A 339 5.46 20.25 0.70
C TYR A 339 4.19 20.80 0.08
N TYR A 340 3.98 22.10 0.24
CA TYR A 340 2.81 22.78 -0.28
C TYR A 340 3.06 24.26 -0.54
N SER A 341 2.27 24.85 -1.44
CA SER A 341 2.24 26.27 -1.71
C SER A 341 0.85 26.82 -1.38
N GLY A 342 0.79 27.96 -0.66
CA GLY A 342 -0.48 28.48 -0.18
C GLY A 342 -1.05 27.71 1.00
N HIS A 343 -2.24 27.11 0.85
CA HIS A 343 -2.95 26.44 1.94
C HIS A 343 -3.09 24.92 1.72
N LEU A 344 -2.88 24.18 2.79
CA LEU A 344 -3.23 22.75 2.81
C LEU A 344 -4.76 22.56 2.87
N PRO A 345 -5.30 21.41 2.41
CA PRO A 345 -6.65 21.03 2.75
C PRO A 345 -6.88 21.02 4.27
N GLY A 346 -7.98 21.61 4.74
CA GLY A 346 -8.21 21.82 6.17
C GLY A 346 -8.12 20.55 7.03
N TYR A 347 -8.53 19.39 6.49
CA TYR A 347 -8.38 18.11 7.22
C TYR A 347 -6.91 17.72 7.41
N LEU A 348 -6.02 18.07 6.46
CA LEU A 348 -4.60 17.74 6.52
C LEU A 348 -3.87 18.72 7.46
N GLU A 349 -4.25 19.97 7.44
CA GLU A 349 -3.74 20.96 8.39
C GLU A 349 -4.12 20.59 9.84
N ALA A 350 -5.38 20.18 10.07
CA ALA A 350 -5.83 19.69 11.36
C ALA A 350 -5.08 18.41 11.78
N ALA A 351 -4.83 17.49 10.85
CA ALA A 351 -4.07 16.28 11.13
C ALA A 351 -2.62 16.55 11.55
N LEU A 352 -1.95 17.54 10.93
CA LEU A 352 -0.61 17.96 11.32
C LEU A 352 -0.60 18.64 12.70
N GLY A 353 -1.71 19.24 13.08
CA GLY A 353 -1.88 19.86 14.38
C GLY A 353 -1.69 18.91 15.57
N VAL A 354 -1.90 17.62 15.40
CA VAL A 354 -1.75 16.60 16.48
C VAL A 354 -0.30 16.42 16.95
N LEU A 355 0.67 16.88 16.17
CA LEU A 355 2.10 16.83 16.51
C LEU A 355 2.57 18.05 17.32
N LYS A 356 1.77 19.12 17.35
CA LYS A 356 2.09 20.29 18.19
C LYS A 356 1.97 19.86 19.64
N PRO A 357 2.91 20.29 20.50
CA PRO A 357 2.74 20.07 21.94
C PRO A 357 1.39 20.70 22.36
N PRO A 358 0.66 20.08 23.32
CA PRO A 358 -0.55 20.67 23.84
C PRO A 358 -0.19 22.09 24.30
N GLN A 359 -0.94 23.08 23.80
CA GLN A 359 -0.83 24.43 24.34
C GLN A 359 -1.17 24.31 25.83
N ALA A 360 -0.24 24.74 26.67
CA ALA A 360 -0.54 24.89 28.08
C ALA A 360 -1.78 25.80 28.17
N ASP A 361 -2.77 25.40 28.97
CA ASP A 361 -3.91 26.27 29.25
C ASP A 361 -3.35 27.63 29.68
N PRO A 362 -3.80 28.73 29.05
CA PRO A 362 -3.30 30.05 29.43
C PRO A 362 -3.54 30.24 30.92
N ALA A 363 -2.51 30.74 31.62
CA ALA A 363 -2.67 31.04 33.04
C ALA A 363 -3.86 31.99 33.22
N PHE A 364 -4.61 31.84 34.33
CA PHE A 364 -5.81 32.64 34.58
C PHE A 364 -5.58 34.14 34.37
N ASP A 365 -4.43 34.64 34.77
CA ASP A 365 -4.03 36.07 34.58
C ASP A 365 -3.79 36.45 33.11
N GLU A 366 -3.48 35.49 32.24
CA GLU A 366 -3.29 35.75 30.81
C GLU A 366 -4.62 35.88 30.06
N LEU A 367 -5.67 35.21 30.53
CA LEU A 367 -7.02 35.30 29.97
C LEU A 367 -7.66 36.66 30.16
N PHE A 368 -7.20 37.43 31.15
CA PHE A 368 -7.77 38.74 31.51
C PHE A 368 -6.85 39.92 31.21
N LYS A 369 -5.68 39.69 30.62
CA LYS A 369 -4.88 40.82 30.09
C LYS A 369 -5.63 41.47 28.93
N LYS A 370 -6.14 42.70 29.18
CA LYS A 370 -6.68 43.56 28.11
C LYS A 370 -5.59 43.79 27.07
N ARG A 371 -5.91 43.54 25.79
CA ARG A 371 -5.12 43.99 24.66
C ARG A 371 -5.14 45.49 24.54
#